data_a80b9eed8cf6b852b610025eb65445ca
#
_entry.id   a80b9eed8cf6b852b610025eb65445ca
#
_cell.length_a   1.000
_cell.length_b   1.000
_cell.length_c   1.000
_cell.angle_alpha   90.00
_cell.angle_beta   90.00
_cell.angle_gamma   90.00
#
_symmetry.space_group_name_H-M   'P 1'
#
loop_
_entity.id
_entity.type
_entity.pdbx_description
1 polymer ?
#
loop_
_entity_poly.entity_id
_entity_poly.type
_entity_poly.pdbx_seq_one_letter_code
_entity_poly.pdbx_strand_id
1 'polypeptide(L)'
;MKILETNRLYLRRITIEDAENIYLLNLDPEVIQYTGDDAFDSVASAQHFVTHYDHYNKYDFGRWAVIGKNNHTFLGWCGLKYTPETDEYDIGFRFLKKYWNQGFATEAALACIQ
;
A
#
# COMPACT_ATOMS: atom_id res chain seq x y z
N MET A 1 -13.93 -4.63 -3.27
CA MET A 1 -13.61 -5.90 -3.97
C MET A 1 -12.24 -6.39 -3.54
N LYS A 2 -12.15 -7.65 -3.14
CA LYS A 2 -10.88 -8.26 -2.74
C LYS A 2 -10.10 -8.71 -3.96
N ILE A 3 -8.80 -8.38 -4.00
CA ILE A 3 -7.90 -8.83 -5.06
C ILE A 3 -7.18 -10.12 -4.62
N LEU A 4 -6.70 -10.12 -3.37
CA LEU A 4 -6.01 -11.25 -2.77
C LEU A 4 -6.50 -11.44 -1.35
N GLU A 5 -6.38 -12.66 -0.83
CA GLU A 5 -6.81 -12.97 0.52
C GLU A 5 -5.86 -13.96 1.16
N THR A 6 -5.55 -13.72 2.44
CA THR A 6 -4.71 -14.60 3.25
C THR A 6 -5.44 -14.95 4.55
N ASN A 7 -4.76 -15.63 5.49
CA ASN A 7 -5.37 -15.98 6.76
C ASN A 7 -5.91 -14.79 7.54
N ARG A 8 -5.12 -13.72 7.63
CA ARG A 8 -5.44 -12.57 8.47
C ARG A 8 -5.80 -11.32 7.68
N LEU A 9 -5.55 -11.31 6.36
CA LEU A 9 -5.58 -10.11 5.54
C LEU A 9 -6.39 -10.32 4.28
N TYR A 10 -6.87 -9.20 3.72
CA TYR A 10 -7.23 -9.16 2.31
C TYR A 10 -6.66 -7.89 1.70
N LEU A 11 -6.40 -7.95 0.40
CA LEU A 11 -5.83 -6.84 -0.35
C LEU A 11 -6.84 -6.40 -1.40
N ARG A 12 -6.98 -5.10 -1.57
CA ARG A 12 -7.91 -4.50 -2.55
C ARG A 12 -7.30 -3.26 -3.16
N ARG A 13 -7.91 -2.76 -4.21
CA ARG A 13 -7.46 -1.51 -4.82
C ARG A 13 -7.56 -0.37 -3.82
N ILE A 14 -6.59 0.54 -3.88
CA ILE A 14 -6.64 1.78 -3.13
C ILE A 14 -7.73 2.67 -3.74
N THR A 15 -8.59 3.24 -2.90
CA THR A 15 -9.66 4.13 -3.31
C THR A 15 -9.50 5.50 -2.65
N ILE A 16 -10.30 6.47 -3.12
CA ILE A 16 -10.26 7.82 -2.54
C ILE A 16 -10.58 7.81 -1.04
N GLU A 17 -11.33 6.83 -0.57
CA GLU A 17 -11.65 6.69 0.85
C GLU A 17 -10.43 6.33 1.70
N ASP A 18 -9.36 5.83 1.08
CA ASP A 18 -8.11 5.48 1.76
C ASP A 18 -7.18 6.68 1.94
N ALA A 19 -7.51 7.84 1.35
CA ALA A 19 -6.59 8.99 1.32
C ALA A 19 -6.17 9.45 2.71
N GLU A 20 -7.09 9.47 3.67
CA GLU A 20 -6.76 9.86 5.04
C GLU A 20 -5.75 8.90 5.66
N ASN A 21 -5.95 7.60 5.50
CA ASN A 21 -5.03 6.59 6.01
C ASN A 21 -3.67 6.66 5.32
N ILE A 22 -3.65 6.93 4.02
CA ILE A 22 -2.40 7.10 3.27
C ILE A 22 -1.65 8.34 3.76
N TYR A 23 -2.38 9.42 4.03
CA TYR A 23 -1.79 10.63 4.60
C TYR A 23 -1.13 10.33 5.95
N LEU A 24 -1.86 9.64 6.84
CA LEU A 24 -1.35 9.27 8.17
C LEU A 24 -0.15 8.35 8.08
N LEU A 25 -0.18 7.41 7.16
CA LEU A 25 0.90 6.46 6.93
C LEU A 25 2.21 7.17 6.57
N ASN A 26 2.12 8.16 5.68
CA ASN A 26 3.30 8.91 5.24
C ASN A 26 3.68 10.06 6.17
N LEU A 27 2.89 10.31 7.20
CA LEU A 27 3.18 11.36 8.17
C LEU A 27 4.23 10.93 9.19
N ASP A 28 4.35 9.62 9.46
CA ASP A 28 5.29 9.10 10.44
C ASP A 28 6.70 9.04 9.81
N PRO A 29 7.66 9.83 10.34
CA PRO A 29 9.03 9.84 9.79
C PRO A 29 9.70 8.47 9.83
N GLU A 30 9.37 7.62 10.81
CA GLU A 30 9.97 6.30 10.90
C GLU A 30 9.46 5.38 9.79
N VAL A 31 8.24 5.60 9.31
CA VAL A 31 7.67 4.80 8.23
C VAL A 31 8.34 5.13 6.90
N ILE A 32 8.61 6.41 6.63
CA ILE A 32 9.09 6.86 5.31
C ILE A 32 10.61 7.06 5.24
N GLN A 33 11.35 6.88 6.33
CA GLN A 33 12.78 7.25 6.39
C GLN A 33 13.66 6.51 5.37
N TYR A 34 13.26 5.32 4.95
CA TYR A 34 14.06 4.52 4.01
C TYR A 34 13.43 4.41 2.62
N THR A 35 12.36 5.13 2.37
CA THR A 35 11.62 5.00 1.11
C THR A 35 11.95 6.06 0.09
N GLY A 36 12.56 7.17 0.53
CA GLY A 36 12.80 8.30 -0.34
C GLY A 36 11.59 9.16 -0.62
N ASP A 37 10.44 8.81 -0.05
CA ASP A 37 9.21 9.57 -0.23
C ASP A 37 9.09 10.66 0.83
N ASP A 38 8.40 11.74 0.46
CA ASP A 38 8.05 12.81 1.40
C ASP A 38 6.65 12.58 1.96
N ALA A 39 6.39 13.16 3.12
CA ALA A 39 5.04 13.19 3.65
C ALA A 39 4.14 14.04 2.74
N PHE A 40 2.86 13.70 2.69
CA PHE A 40 1.89 14.55 2.00
C PHE A 40 1.63 15.81 2.83
N ASP A 41 1.42 16.94 2.14
CA ASP A 41 1.13 18.20 2.80
C ASP A 41 -0.23 18.19 3.51
N SER A 42 -1.15 17.40 2.99
CA SER A 42 -2.53 17.38 3.48
C SER A 42 -3.25 16.14 2.99
N VAL A 43 -4.43 15.88 3.55
CA VAL A 43 -5.31 14.82 3.04
C VAL A 43 -5.67 15.09 1.57
N ALA A 44 -5.85 16.35 1.19
CA ALA A 44 -6.14 16.71 -0.20
C ALA A 44 -5.02 16.27 -1.14
N SER A 45 -3.75 16.40 -0.74
CA SER A 45 -2.62 15.91 -1.53
C SER A 45 -2.65 14.40 -1.68
N ALA A 46 -3.00 13.68 -0.63
CA ALA A 46 -3.15 12.22 -0.70
C ALA A 46 -4.32 11.82 -1.61
N GLN A 47 -5.42 12.57 -1.58
CA GLN A 47 -6.55 12.35 -2.49
C GLN A 47 -6.14 12.54 -3.94
N HIS A 48 -5.33 13.56 -4.21
CA HIS A 48 -4.81 13.81 -5.55
C HIS A 48 -3.95 12.65 -6.02
N PHE A 49 -3.08 12.13 -5.16
CA PHE A 49 -2.25 10.96 -5.46
C PHE A 49 -3.11 9.77 -5.85
N VAL A 50 -4.13 9.46 -5.04
CA VAL A 50 -5.02 8.30 -5.30
C VAL A 50 -5.77 8.48 -6.62
N THR A 51 -6.29 9.68 -6.87
CA THR A 51 -7.06 9.97 -8.08
C THR A 51 -6.21 9.78 -9.34
N HIS A 52 -4.94 10.11 -9.28
CA HIS A 52 -4.03 10.04 -10.43
C HIS A 52 -3.19 8.76 -10.48
N TYR A 53 -3.43 7.83 -9.56
CA TYR A 53 -2.69 6.57 -9.53
C TYR A 53 -3.27 5.65 -10.61
N ASP A 54 -2.53 5.45 -11.69
CA ASP A 54 -3.01 4.74 -12.87
C ASP A 54 -2.31 3.40 -13.14
N HIS A 55 -1.47 2.94 -12.20
CA HIS A 55 -0.69 1.72 -12.36
C HIS A 55 -1.57 0.49 -12.61
N TYR A 56 -2.74 0.42 -11.98
CA TYR A 56 -3.69 -0.67 -12.21
C TYR A 56 -4.15 -0.72 -13.65
N ASN A 57 -4.43 0.45 -14.24
CA ASN A 57 -4.92 0.53 -15.61
C ASN A 57 -3.85 0.19 -16.63
N LYS A 58 -2.60 0.53 -16.33
CA LYS A 58 -1.46 0.29 -17.24
C LYS A 58 -0.97 -1.16 -17.19
N TYR A 59 -0.94 -1.76 -15.99
CA TYR A 59 -0.25 -3.03 -15.79
C TYR A 59 -1.09 -4.11 -15.13
N ASP A 60 -2.33 -3.85 -14.80
CA ASP A 60 -3.27 -4.76 -14.12
C ASP A 60 -2.88 -5.11 -12.68
N PHE A 61 -1.87 -4.46 -12.13
CA PHE A 61 -1.46 -4.63 -10.74
C PHE A 61 -0.89 -3.32 -10.21
N GLY A 62 -0.54 -3.29 -8.95
CA GLY A 62 0.03 -2.10 -8.33
C GLY A 62 0.04 -2.25 -6.82
N ARG A 63 -0.01 -1.12 -6.14
CA ARG A 63 -0.09 -1.08 -4.68
C ARG A 63 -1.51 -1.43 -4.27
N TRP A 64 -1.65 -2.44 -3.42
CA TRP A 64 -2.94 -2.85 -2.89
C TRP A 64 -3.07 -2.38 -1.45
N ALA A 65 -4.23 -1.88 -1.07
CA ALA A 65 -4.51 -1.59 0.33
C ALA A 65 -4.58 -2.92 1.10
N VAL A 66 -3.89 -3.00 2.23
CA VAL A 66 -3.87 -4.21 3.07
C VAL A 66 -4.81 -4.00 4.24
N ILE A 67 -5.82 -4.85 4.35
CA ILE A 67 -6.89 -4.74 5.33
C ILE A 67 -6.85 -5.96 6.25
N GLY A 68 -6.89 -5.72 7.55
CA GLY A 68 -6.99 -6.79 8.54
C GLY A 68 -8.40 -7.33 8.61
N LYS A 69 -8.57 -8.65 8.56
CA LYS A 69 -9.89 -9.28 8.52
C LYS A 69 -10.71 -9.08 9.79
N ASN A 70 -10.05 -8.96 10.95
CA ASN A 70 -10.76 -8.89 12.20
C ASN A 70 -11.72 -7.70 12.30
N ASN A 71 -11.26 -6.51 11.91
CA ASN A 71 -12.04 -5.28 12.05
C ASN A 71 -12.12 -4.48 10.76
N HIS A 72 -11.76 -5.09 9.62
CA HIS A 72 -11.67 -4.38 8.35
C HIS A 72 -10.81 -3.11 8.48
N THR A 73 -9.68 -3.25 9.18
CA THR A 73 -8.79 -2.14 9.52
C THR A 73 -7.71 -1.97 8.45
N PHE A 74 -7.51 -0.75 7.98
CA PHE A 74 -6.43 -0.43 7.07
C PHE A 74 -5.09 -0.54 7.82
N LEU A 75 -4.19 -1.39 7.34
CA LEU A 75 -2.88 -1.60 7.95
C LEU A 75 -1.76 -0.90 7.21
N GLY A 76 -1.89 -0.75 5.88
CA GLY A 76 -0.87 -0.19 5.03
C GLY A 76 -1.13 -0.57 3.59
N TRP A 77 -0.06 -0.62 2.79
CA TRP A 77 -0.17 -1.09 1.40
C TRP A 77 0.97 -2.06 1.09
N CYS A 78 0.74 -2.90 0.09
CA CYS A 78 1.74 -3.83 -0.41
C CYS A 78 1.45 -4.11 -1.89
N GLY A 79 2.48 -4.18 -2.72
CA GLY A 79 2.25 -4.47 -4.11
C GLY A 79 3.50 -4.45 -4.96
N LEU A 80 3.31 -4.77 -6.23
CA LEU A 80 4.38 -4.76 -7.21
C LEU A 80 4.37 -3.44 -7.97
N LYS A 81 5.57 -2.97 -8.30
CA LYS A 81 5.77 -1.81 -9.15
C LYS A 81 6.57 -2.25 -10.36
N TYR A 82 6.12 -1.86 -11.54
CA TYR A 82 6.86 -2.09 -12.78
C TYR A 82 7.53 -0.79 -13.21
N THR A 83 8.83 -0.88 -13.54
CA THR A 83 9.59 0.25 -14.04
C THR A 83 9.98 -0.03 -15.49
N PRO A 84 9.30 0.61 -16.47
CA PRO A 84 9.53 0.32 -17.90
C PRO A 84 10.96 0.61 -18.36
N GLU A 85 11.61 1.64 -17.81
CA GLU A 85 12.94 2.06 -18.21
C GLU A 85 13.97 0.95 -18.01
N THR A 86 13.80 0.11 -16.99
CA THR A 86 14.72 -0.97 -16.66
C THR A 86 14.10 -2.36 -16.82
N ASP A 87 12.80 -2.43 -17.16
CA ASP A 87 12.03 -3.66 -17.26
C ASP A 87 12.12 -4.48 -15.98
N GLU A 88 11.97 -3.81 -14.85
CA GLU A 88 12.08 -4.43 -13.54
C GLU A 88 10.77 -4.42 -12.78
N TYR A 89 10.56 -5.47 -11.97
CA TYR A 89 9.44 -5.59 -11.06
C TYR A 89 9.97 -5.56 -9.64
N ASP A 90 9.47 -4.65 -8.83
CA ASP A 90 9.86 -4.53 -7.42
C ASP A 90 8.65 -4.75 -6.54
N ILE A 91 8.84 -5.50 -5.45
CA ILE A 91 7.84 -5.61 -4.40
C ILE A 91 8.11 -4.53 -3.36
N GLY A 92 7.06 -3.82 -2.96
CA GLY A 92 7.17 -2.81 -1.92
C GLY A 92 6.04 -2.93 -0.95
N PHE A 93 6.25 -2.40 0.24
CA PHE A 93 5.21 -2.35 1.26
C PHE A 93 5.49 -1.22 2.24
N ARG A 94 4.43 -0.75 2.88
CA ARG A 94 4.52 0.27 3.91
C ARG A 94 3.35 0.06 4.86
N PHE A 95 3.67 -0.08 6.15
CA PHE A 95 2.68 -0.36 7.18
C PHE A 95 2.76 0.68 8.28
N LEU A 96 1.61 1.00 8.86
CA LEU A 96 1.56 1.82 10.06
C LEU A 96 2.42 1.16 11.14
N LYS A 97 3.21 1.96 11.84
CA LYS A 97 4.21 1.47 12.79
C LYS A 97 3.64 0.54 13.84
N LYS A 98 2.42 0.79 14.30
CA LYS A 98 1.78 -0.04 15.33
C LYS A 98 1.52 -1.48 14.88
N TYR A 99 1.64 -1.76 13.59
CA TYR A 99 1.44 -3.11 13.05
C TYR A 99 2.75 -3.80 12.68
N TRP A 100 3.89 -3.16 12.94
CA TRP A 100 5.19 -3.75 12.67
C TRP A 100 5.47 -4.94 13.59
N ASN A 101 6.34 -5.85 13.15
CA ASN A 101 6.80 -6.99 13.92
C ASN A 101 5.71 -8.00 14.25
N GLN A 102 4.66 -8.06 13.46
CA GLN A 102 3.54 -9.00 13.63
C GLN A 102 3.40 -9.95 12.45
N GLY A 103 4.32 -9.88 11.48
CA GLY A 103 4.32 -10.75 10.30
C GLY A 103 3.39 -10.33 9.18
N PHE A 104 2.71 -9.20 9.31
CA PHE A 104 1.76 -8.74 8.28
C PHE A 104 2.45 -8.43 6.96
N ALA A 105 3.61 -7.76 7.00
CA ALA A 105 4.34 -7.40 5.78
C ALA A 105 4.76 -8.66 5.02
N THR A 106 5.27 -9.68 5.73
CA THR A 106 5.67 -10.94 5.12
C THR A 106 4.47 -11.66 4.51
N GLU A 107 3.36 -11.72 5.24
CA GLU A 107 2.14 -12.38 4.77
C GLU A 107 1.61 -11.70 3.50
N ALA A 108 1.55 -10.37 3.49
CA ALA A 108 1.09 -9.61 2.33
C ALA A 108 2.03 -9.75 1.14
N ALA A 109 3.34 -9.65 1.37
CA ALA A 109 4.33 -9.76 0.30
C ALA A 109 4.29 -11.14 -0.36
N LEU A 110 4.18 -12.20 0.42
CA LEU A 110 4.08 -13.56 -0.12
C LEU A 110 2.82 -13.72 -0.99
N ALA A 111 1.72 -13.12 -0.59
CA ALA A 111 0.49 -13.14 -1.38
C ALA A 111 0.68 -12.44 -2.72
N CYS A 112 1.40 -11.32 -2.74
CA CYS A 112 1.61 -10.54 -3.96
C CYS A 112 2.48 -11.23 -5.00
N ILE A 113 3.41 -12.09 -4.57
CA ILE A 113 4.37 -12.73 -5.49
C ILE A 113 3.98 -14.15 -5.91
N GLN A 114 2.83 -14.62 -5.49
CA GLN A 114 2.32 -15.94 -5.89
C GLN A 114 1.51 -15.90 -7.17
#